data_a44f0591173fdbb70b4cec33815f89ac
#
_entry.id   a44f0591173fdbb70b4cec33815f89ac
#
_cell.length_a   1.000
_cell.length_b   1.000
_cell.length_c   1.000
_cell.angle_alpha   90.00
_cell.angle_beta   90.00
_cell.angle_gamma   90.00
#
_symmetry.space_group_name_H-M   'P 1'
#
loop_
_entity.id
_entity.type
_entity.pdbx_description
1 polymer ?
#
loop_
_entity_poly.entity_id
_entity_poly.type
_entity_poly.pdbx_seq_one_letter_code
_entity_poly.pdbx_strand_id
1 'polypeptide(L)'
;MTRSTTMLAVVLMGALISSSSCTFRNRPPITQAELVGNEQAIFDAAASGDQEPWKKYFADDSMYFDEKGRSMDKAALVKDVAPLPPGYSGAIKVVNPKSNIQGDTAVLSYDLAETETIFGQNMTARYHGTDTWMYRDGKWQIVAGQMLRYYEDPAPGRGDVKKYADYAGTYELAPGVTQTISVRSAGLYTRRGERPEEALVPESSDIFFRKGVEGRRLFRRAEGGRVDAMIDRRNNEDVVWKKIR
;
A
#
# COMPACT_ATOMS: atom_id res chain seq x y z
N MET A 1 12.22 -21.51 -94.76
CA MET A 1 11.19 -21.98 -93.84
C MET A 1 11.86 -22.63 -92.63
N THR A 2 12.14 -21.86 -91.61
CA THR A 2 12.82 -22.32 -90.40
C THR A 2 11.94 -21.99 -89.17
N ARG A 3 11.44 -23.00 -88.55
CA ARG A 3 10.62 -22.91 -87.31
C ARG A 3 11.55 -22.74 -86.11
N SER A 4 11.42 -21.64 -85.40
CA SER A 4 12.08 -21.38 -84.17
C SER A 4 11.25 -21.99 -83.02
N THR A 5 11.84 -22.85 -82.23
CA THR A 5 11.21 -23.47 -81.04
C THR A 5 11.68 -22.73 -79.80
N THR A 6 10.77 -21.97 -79.19
CA THR A 6 11.07 -21.23 -77.95
C THR A 6 10.87 -22.16 -76.76
N MET A 7 11.95 -22.41 -76.03
CA MET A 7 11.97 -23.20 -74.80
C MET A 7 11.57 -22.29 -73.62
N LEU A 8 10.47 -22.63 -72.96
CA LEU A 8 9.95 -21.93 -71.77
C LEU A 8 10.62 -22.54 -70.52
N ALA A 9 11.52 -21.78 -69.88
CA ALA A 9 12.14 -22.20 -68.61
C ALA A 9 11.20 -21.83 -67.46
N VAL A 10 10.64 -22.83 -66.79
CA VAL A 10 9.86 -22.66 -65.52
C VAL A 10 10.85 -22.61 -64.35
N VAL A 11 11.01 -21.41 -63.76
CA VAL A 11 11.76 -21.23 -62.54
C VAL A 11 10.83 -21.57 -61.35
N LEU A 12 11.06 -22.71 -60.73
CA LEU A 12 10.44 -23.06 -59.43
C LEU A 12 11.13 -22.24 -58.34
N MET A 13 10.44 -21.23 -57.86
CA MET A 13 10.87 -20.46 -56.68
C MET A 13 10.38 -21.21 -55.41
N GLY A 14 11.29 -22.02 -54.83
CA GLY A 14 11.06 -22.71 -53.57
C GLY A 14 11.01 -21.69 -52.43
N ALA A 15 9.81 -21.44 -51.87
CA ALA A 15 9.64 -20.68 -50.65
C ALA A 15 10.14 -21.50 -49.44
N LEU A 16 11.33 -21.15 -48.94
CA LEU A 16 11.80 -21.62 -47.64
C LEU A 16 10.90 -21.02 -46.53
N ILE A 17 9.90 -21.78 -46.10
CA ILE A 17 9.16 -21.50 -44.87
C ILE A 17 10.11 -21.79 -43.71
N SER A 18 10.78 -20.75 -43.20
CA SER A 18 11.48 -20.82 -41.94
C SER A 18 10.44 -20.95 -40.82
N SER A 19 10.13 -22.18 -40.45
CA SER A 19 9.40 -22.47 -39.25
C SER A 19 10.25 -22.03 -38.04
N SER A 20 10.02 -20.82 -37.56
CA SER A 20 10.48 -20.38 -36.24
C SER A 20 9.87 -21.31 -35.22
N SER A 21 10.59 -22.38 -34.90
CA SER A 21 10.27 -23.23 -33.75
C SER A 21 10.36 -22.31 -32.51
N CYS A 22 9.23 -21.87 -31.99
CA CYS A 22 9.17 -21.40 -30.61
C CYS A 22 9.67 -22.56 -29.75
N THR A 23 10.94 -22.53 -29.42
CA THR A 23 11.51 -23.39 -28.40
C THR A 23 10.79 -22.98 -27.11
N PHE A 24 9.79 -23.77 -26.72
CA PHE A 24 9.29 -23.75 -25.34
C PHE A 24 10.50 -24.03 -24.46
N ARG A 25 11.09 -22.97 -23.91
CA ARG A 25 12.13 -23.11 -22.90
C ARG A 25 11.50 -23.97 -21.80
N ASN A 26 12.15 -25.09 -21.51
CA ASN A 26 11.73 -26.03 -20.45
C ASN A 26 11.98 -25.33 -19.11
N ARG A 27 11.04 -24.41 -18.75
CA ARG A 27 11.10 -23.71 -17.47
C ARG A 27 10.49 -24.59 -16.40
N PRO A 28 11.02 -24.61 -15.18
CA PRO A 28 10.32 -25.19 -14.06
C PRO A 28 9.04 -24.38 -13.81
N PRO A 29 7.86 -25.04 -13.68
CA PRO A 29 6.64 -24.37 -13.26
C PRO A 29 6.87 -23.77 -11.89
N ILE A 30 6.34 -22.58 -11.64
CA ILE A 30 6.28 -22.00 -10.29
C ILE A 30 4.87 -22.14 -9.74
N THR A 31 4.75 -22.37 -8.46
CA THR A 31 3.48 -22.45 -7.73
C THR A 31 3.27 -21.22 -6.86
N GLN A 32 2.02 -20.97 -6.45
CA GLN A 32 1.74 -19.93 -5.46
C GLN A 32 2.54 -20.15 -4.17
N ALA A 33 2.66 -21.42 -3.72
CA ALA A 33 3.40 -21.72 -2.49
C ALA A 33 4.89 -21.36 -2.60
N GLU A 34 5.52 -21.60 -3.76
CA GLU A 34 6.91 -21.19 -4.00
C GLU A 34 7.06 -19.67 -4.10
N LEU A 35 6.14 -18.96 -4.76
CA LEU A 35 6.14 -17.50 -4.77
C LEU A 35 6.04 -16.93 -3.36
N VAL A 36 5.10 -17.44 -2.56
CA VAL A 36 4.93 -17.03 -1.15
C VAL A 36 6.17 -17.36 -0.32
N GLY A 37 6.77 -18.53 -0.52
CA GLY A 37 8.01 -18.91 0.17
C GLY A 37 9.19 -17.99 -0.18
N ASN A 38 9.31 -17.59 -1.44
CA ASN A 38 10.33 -16.64 -1.90
C ASN A 38 10.10 -15.26 -1.31
N GLU A 39 8.83 -14.80 -1.28
CA GLU A 39 8.44 -13.52 -0.69
C GLU A 39 8.68 -13.50 0.83
N GLN A 40 8.28 -14.57 1.53
CA GLN A 40 8.52 -14.68 2.96
C GLN A 40 10.02 -14.67 3.29
N ALA A 41 10.86 -15.31 2.45
CA ALA A 41 12.31 -15.28 2.64
C ALA A 41 12.89 -13.86 2.55
N ILE A 42 12.35 -13.00 1.67
CA ILE A 42 12.73 -11.58 1.58
C ILE A 42 12.41 -10.88 2.92
N PHE A 43 11.20 -11.07 3.46
CA PHE A 43 10.78 -10.39 4.69
C PHE A 43 11.40 -11.00 5.97
N ASP A 44 11.65 -12.31 6.00
CA ASP A 44 12.35 -12.93 7.13
C ASP A 44 13.79 -12.40 7.27
N ALA A 45 14.40 -12.01 6.17
CA ALA A 45 15.74 -11.44 6.13
C ALA A 45 15.81 -9.96 6.57
N ALA A 46 14.67 -9.24 6.56
CA ALA A 46 14.64 -7.80 6.83
C ALA A 46 15.14 -7.44 8.24
N ALA A 47 14.69 -8.15 9.28
CA ALA A 47 15.05 -7.85 10.67
C ALA A 47 16.54 -8.06 10.97
N SER A 48 17.18 -9.03 10.32
CA SER A 48 18.61 -9.30 10.47
C SER A 48 19.50 -8.41 9.59
N GLY A 49 18.91 -7.72 8.63
CA GLY A 49 19.64 -6.95 7.61
C GLY A 49 20.34 -7.84 6.58
N ASP A 50 19.89 -9.09 6.40
CA ASP A 50 20.44 -9.97 5.38
C ASP A 50 19.96 -9.54 3.99
N GLN A 51 20.87 -9.05 3.18
CA GLN A 51 20.63 -8.55 1.84
C GLN A 51 20.50 -9.63 0.77
N GLU A 52 20.90 -10.88 1.04
CA GLU A 52 21.01 -11.93 0.01
C GLU A 52 19.66 -12.31 -0.62
N PRO A 53 18.53 -12.48 0.09
CA PRO A 53 17.24 -12.70 -0.54
C PRO A 53 16.81 -11.55 -1.46
N TRP A 54 17.07 -10.31 -1.07
CA TRP A 54 16.77 -9.13 -1.89
C TRP A 54 17.59 -9.11 -3.17
N LYS A 55 18.90 -9.38 -3.10
CA LYS A 55 19.77 -9.50 -4.28
C LYS A 55 19.34 -10.64 -5.20
N LYS A 56 18.90 -11.77 -4.63
CA LYS A 56 18.51 -12.96 -5.35
C LYS A 56 17.19 -12.77 -6.11
N TYR A 57 16.18 -12.23 -5.44
CA TYR A 57 14.82 -12.24 -5.96
C TYR A 57 14.45 -10.99 -6.75
N PHE A 58 15.04 -9.83 -6.50
CA PHE A 58 14.83 -8.66 -7.34
C PHE A 58 15.69 -8.71 -8.60
N ALA A 59 15.09 -8.36 -9.74
CA ALA A 59 15.81 -8.21 -10.99
C ALA A 59 16.61 -6.90 -11.00
N ASP A 60 17.70 -6.84 -11.76
CA ASP A 60 18.57 -5.65 -11.80
C ASP A 60 17.87 -4.42 -12.39
N ASP A 61 16.88 -4.64 -13.25
CA ASP A 61 16.03 -3.63 -13.89
C ASP A 61 14.65 -3.52 -13.22
N SER A 62 14.49 -4.02 -11.99
CA SER A 62 13.22 -3.96 -11.27
C SER A 62 12.81 -2.52 -10.93
N MET A 63 11.49 -2.29 -10.97
CA MET A 63 10.86 -1.04 -10.54
C MET A 63 9.98 -1.34 -9.33
N TYR A 64 10.23 -0.64 -8.23
CA TYR A 64 9.48 -0.84 -7.00
C TYR A 64 9.03 0.49 -6.41
N PHE A 65 7.83 0.49 -5.84
CA PHE A 65 7.32 1.59 -5.02
C PHE A 65 7.09 1.09 -3.59
N ASP A 66 7.75 1.71 -2.64
CA ASP A 66 7.59 1.35 -1.24
C ASP A 66 6.33 1.96 -0.61
N GLU A 67 6.07 1.64 0.64
CA GLU A 67 4.93 2.12 1.41
C GLU A 67 4.95 3.64 1.69
N LYS A 68 6.06 4.31 1.43
CA LYS A 68 6.23 5.77 1.52
C LYS A 68 6.07 6.46 0.17
N GLY A 69 5.79 5.70 -0.90
CA GLY A 69 5.68 6.21 -2.26
C GLY A 69 7.01 6.55 -2.92
N ARG A 70 8.13 6.01 -2.41
CA ARG A 70 9.44 6.19 -3.04
C ARG A 70 9.62 5.20 -4.17
N SER A 71 10.04 5.71 -5.33
CA SER A 71 10.49 4.84 -6.43
C SER A 71 11.89 4.32 -6.13
N MET A 72 12.06 3.01 -6.15
CA MET A 72 13.31 2.35 -5.78
C MET A 72 13.72 1.36 -6.87
N ASP A 73 14.98 1.37 -7.25
CA ASP A 73 15.63 0.30 -8.00
C ASP A 73 16.19 -0.77 -7.04
N LYS A 74 16.67 -1.87 -7.57
CA LYS A 74 17.26 -2.96 -6.78
C LYS A 74 18.40 -2.47 -5.88
N ALA A 75 19.26 -1.58 -6.37
CA ALA A 75 20.39 -1.10 -5.58
C ALA A 75 19.94 -0.31 -4.35
N ALA A 76 18.91 0.53 -4.50
CA ALA A 76 18.31 1.28 -3.42
C ALA A 76 17.60 0.35 -2.42
N LEU A 77 16.82 -0.64 -2.91
CA LEU A 77 16.17 -1.64 -2.07
C LEU A 77 17.18 -2.42 -1.22
N VAL A 78 18.22 -2.96 -1.84
CA VAL A 78 19.27 -3.71 -1.12
C VAL A 78 19.98 -2.84 -0.10
N LYS A 79 20.25 -1.58 -0.43
CA LYS A 79 20.92 -0.63 0.49
C LYS A 79 20.07 -0.30 1.71
N ASP A 80 18.75 -0.24 1.57
CA ASP A 80 17.82 0.05 2.68
C ASP A 80 17.71 -1.13 3.67
N VAL A 81 18.10 -2.36 3.26
CA VAL A 81 18.11 -3.52 4.13
C VAL A 81 19.29 -3.44 5.10
N ALA A 82 19.00 -3.13 6.33
CA ALA A 82 19.96 -3.02 7.42
C ALA A 82 19.44 -3.72 8.68
N PRO A 83 20.31 -4.26 9.53
CA PRO A 83 19.87 -4.88 10.79
C PRO A 83 19.12 -3.89 11.67
N LEU A 84 18.10 -4.37 12.37
CA LEU A 84 17.39 -3.55 13.35
C LEU A 84 18.35 -3.03 14.42
N PRO A 85 18.19 -1.78 14.88
CA PRO A 85 19.02 -1.21 15.91
C PRO A 85 18.86 -1.95 17.26
N PRO A 86 19.84 -1.84 18.19
CA PRO A 86 19.67 -2.39 19.52
C PRO A 86 18.40 -1.90 20.21
N GLY A 87 17.67 -2.82 20.84
CA GLY A 87 16.38 -2.53 21.48
C GLY A 87 15.16 -2.69 20.55
N TYR A 88 15.39 -2.99 19.27
CA TYR A 88 14.36 -3.28 18.29
C TYR A 88 14.35 -4.77 17.97
N SER A 89 13.17 -5.31 17.78
CA SER A 89 12.96 -6.65 17.22
C SER A 89 11.63 -6.65 16.44
N GLY A 90 11.49 -7.54 15.47
CA GLY A 90 10.27 -7.58 14.69
C GLY A 90 10.21 -8.78 13.76
N ALA A 91 9.03 -8.99 13.20
CA ALA A 91 8.78 -10.01 12.19
C ALA A 91 7.68 -9.53 11.24
N ILE A 92 7.81 -9.92 9.99
CA ILE A 92 6.83 -9.63 8.94
C ILE A 92 6.35 -10.96 8.37
N LYS A 93 5.03 -11.16 8.30
CA LYS A 93 4.42 -12.38 7.78
C LYS A 93 3.61 -12.08 6.53
N VAL A 94 3.85 -12.86 5.48
CA VAL A 94 3.03 -12.88 4.28
C VAL A 94 1.74 -13.63 4.58
N VAL A 95 0.60 -12.97 4.39
CA VAL A 95 -0.73 -13.53 4.65
C VAL A 95 -1.67 -13.22 3.48
N ASN A 96 -2.79 -13.96 3.38
CA ASN A 96 -3.82 -13.76 2.35
C ASN A 96 -3.30 -13.76 0.89
N PRO A 97 -2.34 -14.63 0.50
CA PRO A 97 -1.76 -14.59 -0.83
C PRO A 97 -2.78 -15.02 -1.90
N LYS A 98 -2.71 -14.35 -3.04
CA LYS A 98 -3.39 -14.74 -4.30
C LYS A 98 -2.40 -14.59 -5.44
N SER A 99 -2.39 -15.53 -6.38
CA SER A 99 -1.51 -15.44 -7.54
C SER A 99 -2.26 -15.68 -8.83
N ASN A 100 -1.75 -15.06 -9.90
CA ASN A 100 -2.11 -15.36 -11.28
C ASN A 100 -0.82 -15.68 -12.03
N ILE A 101 -0.69 -16.93 -12.51
CA ILE A 101 0.52 -17.45 -13.13
C ILE A 101 0.22 -17.75 -14.59
N GLN A 102 0.89 -17.05 -15.50
CA GLN A 102 0.70 -17.20 -16.93
C GLN A 102 2.05 -17.22 -17.66
N GLY A 103 2.37 -18.35 -18.27
CA GLY A 103 3.64 -18.44 -18.99
C GLY A 103 4.81 -18.10 -18.07
N ASP A 104 5.71 -17.26 -18.51
CA ASP A 104 6.90 -16.82 -17.78
C ASP A 104 6.63 -15.66 -16.80
N THR A 105 5.37 -15.35 -16.55
CA THR A 105 4.96 -14.24 -15.68
C THR A 105 4.04 -14.73 -14.58
N ALA A 106 4.22 -14.24 -13.38
CA ALA A 106 3.30 -14.42 -12.27
C ALA A 106 3.08 -13.09 -11.55
N VAL A 107 1.82 -12.85 -11.18
CA VAL A 107 1.48 -11.74 -10.27
C VAL A 107 1.12 -12.36 -8.93
N LEU A 108 1.78 -11.90 -7.87
CA LEU A 108 1.48 -12.27 -6.50
C LEU A 108 0.92 -11.05 -5.77
N SER A 109 -0.30 -11.16 -5.24
CA SER A 109 -0.93 -10.16 -4.38
C SER A 109 -1.06 -10.75 -2.99
N TYR A 110 -0.66 -10.00 -1.97
CA TYR A 110 -0.60 -10.51 -0.59
C TYR A 110 -0.73 -9.36 0.41
N ASP A 111 -1.04 -9.72 1.65
CA ASP A 111 -0.92 -8.78 2.77
C ASP A 111 0.33 -9.11 3.58
N LEU A 112 0.88 -8.09 4.25
CA LEU A 112 1.90 -8.25 5.28
C LEU A 112 1.30 -7.92 6.64
N ALA A 113 1.57 -8.78 7.61
CA ALA A 113 1.32 -8.54 9.02
C ALA A 113 2.67 -8.32 9.71
N GLU A 114 2.96 -7.09 10.09
CA GLU A 114 4.16 -6.71 10.80
C GLU A 114 3.90 -6.62 12.30
N THR A 115 4.83 -7.16 13.06
CA THR A 115 4.94 -6.95 14.51
C THR A 115 6.31 -6.39 14.81
N GLU A 116 6.38 -5.34 15.60
CA GLU A 116 7.63 -4.70 16.00
C GLU A 116 7.61 -4.47 17.51
N THR A 117 8.75 -4.64 18.16
CA THR A 117 8.97 -4.28 19.56
C THR A 117 10.11 -3.27 19.63
N ILE A 118 9.85 -2.11 20.22
CA ILE A 118 10.79 -1.01 20.38
C ILE A 118 10.96 -0.78 21.88
N PHE A 119 12.12 -1.16 22.44
CA PHE A 119 12.39 -1.07 23.87
C PHE A 119 11.25 -1.61 24.75
N GLY A 120 10.70 -2.78 24.37
CA GLY A 120 9.60 -3.46 25.09
C GLY A 120 8.19 -2.94 24.75
N GLN A 121 8.05 -1.95 23.90
CA GLN A 121 6.76 -1.45 23.43
C GLN A 121 6.37 -2.13 22.10
N ASN A 122 5.21 -2.78 22.08
CA ASN A 122 4.75 -3.52 20.91
C ASN A 122 3.99 -2.60 19.95
N MET A 123 4.30 -2.74 18.67
CA MET A 123 3.64 -2.09 17.56
C MET A 123 3.21 -3.13 16.51
N THR A 124 2.19 -2.81 15.77
CA THR A 124 1.74 -3.61 14.62
C THR A 124 1.49 -2.69 13.44
N ALA A 125 1.72 -3.20 12.23
CA ALA A 125 1.35 -2.54 11.00
C ALA A 125 0.88 -3.58 9.97
N ARG A 126 0.07 -3.13 9.02
CA ARG A 126 -0.39 -3.97 7.92
C ARG A 126 -0.13 -3.26 6.60
N TYR A 127 0.25 -4.06 5.61
CA TYR A 127 0.52 -3.56 4.26
C TYR A 127 -0.16 -4.47 3.24
N HIS A 128 -0.36 -3.95 2.05
CA HIS A 128 -0.74 -4.72 0.86
C HIS A 128 0.37 -4.63 -0.17
N GLY A 129 0.86 -5.79 -0.60
CA GLY A 129 1.86 -5.92 -1.65
C GLY A 129 1.29 -6.51 -2.93
N THR A 130 1.82 -6.08 -4.05
CA THR A 130 1.57 -6.70 -5.35
C THR A 130 2.86 -6.70 -6.14
N ASP A 131 3.37 -7.90 -6.44
CA ASP A 131 4.62 -8.10 -7.16
C ASP A 131 4.40 -8.87 -8.45
N THR A 132 5.11 -8.42 -9.48
CA THR A 132 5.19 -9.11 -10.77
C THR A 132 6.52 -9.85 -10.84
N TRP A 133 6.41 -11.17 -10.92
CA TRP A 133 7.52 -12.09 -11.09
C TRP A 133 7.65 -12.50 -12.54
N MET A 134 8.86 -12.56 -13.04
CA MET A 134 9.15 -13.08 -14.37
C MET A 134 10.26 -14.13 -14.32
N TYR A 135 10.06 -15.20 -15.10
CA TYR A 135 11.12 -16.19 -15.35
C TYR A 135 11.97 -15.74 -16.53
N ARG A 136 13.20 -15.35 -16.27
CA ARG A 136 14.18 -14.98 -17.25
C ARG A 136 15.59 -15.36 -16.76
N ASP A 137 16.47 -15.68 -17.68
CA ASP A 137 17.86 -16.06 -17.37
C ASP A 137 17.99 -17.22 -16.36
N GLY A 138 17.04 -18.17 -16.43
CA GLY A 138 17.06 -19.39 -15.61
C GLY A 138 16.49 -19.23 -14.20
N LYS A 139 15.88 -18.10 -13.85
CA LYS A 139 15.37 -17.83 -12.50
C LYS A 139 14.10 -16.98 -12.50
N TRP A 140 13.28 -17.13 -11.44
CA TRP A 140 12.16 -16.25 -11.18
C TRP A 140 12.62 -15.03 -10.38
N GLN A 141 12.28 -13.84 -10.85
CA GLN A 141 12.66 -12.57 -10.21
C GLN A 141 11.52 -11.57 -10.25
N ILE A 142 11.43 -10.73 -9.23
CA ILE A 142 10.53 -9.57 -9.18
C ILE A 142 11.05 -8.52 -10.17
N VAL A 143 10.22 -8.15 -11.11
CA VAL A 143 10.52 -7.10 -12.11
C VAL A 143 9.78 -5.80 -11.84
N ALA A 144 8.64 -5.87 -11.13
CA ALA A 144 7.90 -4.71 -10.68
C ALA A 144 7.14 -5.06 -9.41
N GLY A 145 6.98 -4.10 -8.51
CA GLY A 145 6.20 -4.27 -7.31
C GLY A 145 5.83 -2.95 -6.67
N GLN A 146 4.83 -3.04 -5.80
CA GLN A 146 4.41 -1.91 -4.98
C GLN A 146 3.91 -2.37 -3.62
N MET A 147 4.11 -1.51 -2.63
CA MET A 147 3.64 -1.70 -1.26
C MET A 147 2.76 -0.52 -0.85
N LEU A 148 1.62 -0.82 -0.25
CA LEU A 148 0.72 0.18 0.35
C LEU A 148 0.57 -0.13 1.83
N ARG A 149 0.70 0.87 2.68
CA ARG A 149 0.33 0.72 4.08
C ARG A 149 -1.19 0.82 4.21
N TYR A 150 -1.82 -0.12 4.91
CA TYR A 150 -3.23 -0.01 5.25
C TYR A 150 -3.47 1.17 6.18
N TYR A 151 -4.54 1.91 5.91
CA TYR A 151 -5.06 2.81 6.92
C TYR A 151 -5.66 1.98 8.06
N GLU A 152 -5.27 2.30 9.27
CA GLU A 152 -5.82 1.73 10.49
C GLU A 152 -6.32 2.85 11.38
N ASP A 153 -7.50 2.63 11.99
CA ASP A 153 -8.03 3.56 12.96
C ASP A 153 -7.09 3.68 14.15
N PRO A 154 -6.93 4.86 14.74
CA PRO A 154 -6.23 4.99 16.00
C PRO A 154 -6.83 4.13 17.08
N ALA A 155 -6.05 3.71 18.05
CA ALA A 155 -6.56 3.08 19.25
C ALA A 155 -7.51 4.06 19.96
N PRO A 156 -8.75 3.63 20.27
CA PRO A 156 -9.67 4.47 21.04
C PRO A 156 -9.07 4.83 22.40
N GLY A 157 -9.02 6.11 22.68
CA GLY A 157 -8.59 6.65 23.96
C GLY A 157 -9.77 7.08 24.82
N ARG A 158 -9.50 7.92 25.81
CA ARG A 158 -10.53 8.48 26.70
C ARG A 158 -10.72 9.96 26.41
N GLY A 159 -11.94 10.33 26.01
CA GLY A 159 -12.36 11.72 25.93
C GLY A 159 -12.78 12.26 27.31
N ASP A 160 -12.66 13.55 27.50
CA ASP A 160 -13.23 14.22 28.68
C ASP A 160 -14.68 14.58 28.41
N VAL A 161 -15.61 13.73 28.85
CA VAL A 161 -17.08 13.91 28.65
C VAL A 161 -17.56 15.26 29.15
N LYS A 162 -16.94 15.84 30.20
CA LYS A 162 -17.31 17.15 30.76
C LYS A 162 -17.09 18.29 29.78
N LYS A 163 -16.16 18.11 28.82
CA LYS A 163 -15.87 19.09 27.76
C LYS A 163 -16.73 18.91 26.51
N TYR A 164 -17.51 17.85 26.39
CA TYR A 164 -18.25 17.56 25.16
C TYR A 164 -19.26 18.64 24.79
N ALA A 165 -19.88 19.25 25.80
CA ALA A 165 -20.77 20.39 25.59
C ALA A 165 -20.10 21.59 24.92
N ASP A 166 -18.79 21.80 25.16
CA ASP A 166 -18.03 22.88 24.56
C ASP A 166 -17.81 22.63 23.04
N TYR A 167 -17.75 21.37 22.63
CA TYR A 167 -17.55 21.00 21.21
C TYR A 167 -18.84 21.05 20.41
N ALA A 168 -20.00 20.89 21.06
CA ALA A 168 -21.29 20.92 20.38
C ALA A 168 -21.53 22.27 19.70
N GLY A 169 -22.15 22.23 18.51
CA GLY A 169 -22.48 23.41 17.75
C GLY A 169 -22.38 23.23 16.26
N THR A 170 -22.53 24.33 15.54
CA THR A 170 -22.41 24.39 14.08
C THR A 170 -21.07 25.02 13.70
N TYR A 171 -20.41 24.35 12.80
CA TYR A 171 -19.11 24.74 12.26
C TYR A 171 -19.23 24.99 10.76
N GLU A 172 -18.65 26.07 10.28
CA GLU A 172 -18.72 26.51 8.89
C GLU A 172 -17.33 26.50 8.26
N LEU A 173 -17.21 25.91 7.07
CA LEU A 173 -16.02 25.89 6.24
C LEU A 173 -16.01 27.08 5.25
N ALA A 174 -17.15 27.31 4.62
CA ALA A 174 -17.41 28.38 3.67
C ALA A 174 -18.90 28.74 3.78
N PRO A 175 -19.35 29.90 3.26
CA PRO A 175 -20.76 30.31 3.35
C PRO A 175 -21.71 29.20 2.94
N GLY A 176 -22.57 28.78 3.89
CA GLY A 176 -23.54 27.69 3.71
C GLY A 176 -22.99 26.27 3.73
N VAL A 177 -21.68 26.08 3.84
CA VAL A 177 -21.06 24.76 3.98
C VAL A 177 -20.83 24.46 5.45
N THR A 178 -21.78 23.76 6.06
CA THR A 178 -21.79 23.56 7.52
C THR A 178 -21.66 22.09 7.92
N GLN A 179 -21.20 21.91 9.14
CA GLN A 179 -21.14 20.63 9.84
C GLN A 179 -21.60 20.82 11.29
N THR A 180 -22.44 19.95 11.78
CA THR A 180 -22.94 20.03 13.15
C THR A 180 -22.24 18.97 14.01
N ILE A 181 -21.81 19.38 15.20
CA ILE A 181 -21.36 18.49 16.27
C ILE A 181 -22.44 18.45 17.34
N SER A 182 -22.86 17.25 17.71
CA SER A 182 -23.90 17.01 18.73
C SER A 182 -23.36 16.07 19.81
N VAL A 183 -23.94 16.22 21.02
CA VAL A 183 -23.67 15.33 22.16
C VAL A 183 -24.89 14.44 22.37
N ARG A 184 -24.69 13.12 22.43
CA ARG A 184 -25.77 12.16 22.77
C ARG A 184 -25.20 11.04 23.63
N SER A 185 -25.88 10.71 24.72
CA SER A 185 -25.50 9.54 25.55
C SER A 185 -24.01 9.43 25.87
N ALA A 186 -23.36 10.51 26.26
CA ALA A 186 -21.93 10.60 26.56
C ALA A 186 -21.00 10.39 25.33
N GLY A 187 -21.49 10.51 24.10
CA GLY A 187 -20.73 10.48 22.87
C GLY A 187 -20.83 11.79 22.08
N LEU A 188 -19.82 12.04 21.24
CA LEU A 188 -19.86 13.09 20.23
C LEU A 188 -20.22 12.50 18.88
N TYR A 189 -21.00 13.23 18.12
CA TYR A 189 -21.44 12.87 16.77
C TYR A 189 -21.27 14.04 15.85
N THR A 190 -21.03 13.75 14.57
CA THR A 190 -20.87 14.75 13.53
C THR A 190 -21.84 14.48 12.39
N ARG A 191 -22.41 15.56 11.81
CA ARG A 191 -23.26 15.48 10.63
C ARG A 191 -22.95 16.63 9.66
N ARG A 192 -22.73 16.31 8.41
CA ARG A 192 -22.50 17.28 7.33
C ARG A 192 -23.72 17.34 6.40
N GLY A 193 -24.43 18.48 6.42
CA GLY A 193 -25.68 18.64 5.66
C GLY A 193 -26.69 17.54 5.99
N GLU A 194 -27.27 16.93 4.96
CA GLU A 194 -28.29 15.86 5.09
C GLU A 194 -27.71 14.45 5.22
N ARG A 195 -26.38 14.31 5.33
CA ARG A 195 -25.75 13.00 5.47
C ARG A 195 -26.10 12.35 6.82
N PRO A 196 -26.03 11.02 6.91
CA PRO A 196 -26.17 10.33 8.18
C PRO A 196 -25.20 10.87 9.23
N GLU A 197 -25.63 10.85 10.48
CA GLU A 197 -24.78 11.22 11.61
C GLU A 197 -23.76 10.10 11.86
N GLU A 198 -22.51 10.48 12.12
CA GLU A 198 -21.40 9.57 12.38
C GLU A 198 -20.83 9.83 13.78
N ALA A 199 -20.47 8.76 14.50
CA ALA A 199 -19.83 8.89 15.79
C ALA A 199 -18.39 9.44 15.67
N LEU A 200 -18.00 10.30 16.59
CA LEU A 200 -16.64 10.73 16.81
C LEU A 200 -16.03 9.92 17.96
N VAL A 201 -15.08 9.06 17.64
CA VAL A 201 -14.37 8.22 18.61
C VAL A 201 -13.24 9.03 19.22
N PRO A 202 -13.12 9.16 20.54
CA PRO A 202 -12.03 9.88 21.17
C PRO A 202 -10.69 9.11 20.98
N GLU A 203 -9.67 9.80 20.58
CA GLU A 203 -8.26 9.35 20.63
C GLU A 203 -7.59 9.92 21.89
N SER A 204 -7.90 11.17 22.22
CA SER A 204 -7.50 11.85 23.45
C SER A 204 -8.50 12.98 23.77
N SER A 205 -8.20 13.84 24.77
CA SER A 205 -9.14 14.84 25.28
C SER A 205 -9.82 15.69 24.22
N ASP A 206 -9.06 16.29 23.30
CA ASP A 206 -9.58 17.23 22.30
C ASP A 206 -9.39 16.71 20.86
N ILE A 207 -9.03 15.42 20.71
CA ILE A 207 -8.73 14.76 19.42
C ILE A 207 -9.67 13.57 19.25
N PHE A 208 -10.33 13.52 18.10
CA PHE A 208 -11.28 12.47 17.74
C PHE A 208 -11.04 11.97 16.32
N PHE A 209 -11.53 10.79 16.02
CA PHE A 209 -11.53 10.24 14.66
C PHE A 209 -12.89 9.67 14.30
N ARG A 210 -13.14 9.44 13.02
CA ARG A 210 -14.28 8.69 12.51
C ARG A 210 -13.80 7.30 12.11
N LYS A 211 -14.48 6.27 12.57
CA LYS A 211 -14.09 4.88 12.28
C LYS A 211 -14.04 4.61 10.76
N GLY A 212 -12.94 4.04 10.32
CA GLY A 212 -12.71 3.71 8.90
C GLY A 212 -12.48 4.92 7.99
N VAL A 213 -12.25 6.12 8.55
CA VAL A 213 -12.02 7.35 7.77
C VAL A 213 -10.72 8.01 8.21
N GLU A 214 -9.79 8.12 7.26
CA GLU A 214 -8.53 8.80 7.52
C GLU A 214 -8.74 10.25 8.01
N GLY A 215 -7.91 10.65 8.96
CA GLY A 215 -7.89 12.00 9.53
C GLY A 215 -8.34 12.08 10.98
N ARG A 216 -8.11 13.24 11.56
CA ARG A 216 -8.48 13.59 12.94
C ARG A 216 -9.40 14.80 12.96
N ARG A 217 -10.23 14.87 13.98
CA ARG A 217 -10.99 16.06 14.36
C ARG A 217 -10.38 16.61 15.62
N LEU A 218 -9.76 17.79 15.53
CA LEU A 218 -9.17 18.49 16.66
C LEU A 218 -10.05 19.70 16.99
N PHE A 219 -10.40 19.89 18.26
CA PHE A 219 -11.12 21.06 18.69
C PHE A 219 -10.14 22.10 19.23
N ARG A 220 -10.06 23.24 18.52
CA ARG A 220 -9.19 24.36 18.89
C ARG A 220 -9.92 25.25 19.89
N ARG A 221 -9.19 25.70 20.91
CA ARG A 221 -9.66 26.66 21.88
C ARG A 221 -9.00 28.00 21.64
N ALA A 222 -9.80 29.08 21.60
CA ALA A 222 -9.32 30.44 21.60
C ALA A 222 -8.79 30.87 22.99
N GLU A 223 -8.20 32.06 23.06
CA GLU A 223 -7.91 32.73 24.32
C GLU A 223 -9.20 32.81 25.16
N GLY A 224 -9.13 32.42 26.43
CA GLY A 224 -10.31 32.28 27.29
C GLY A 224 -10.97 30.87 27.28
N GLY A 225 -10.39 29.89 26.58
CA GLY A 225 -10.73 28.47 26.70
C GLY A 225 -11.95 27.99 25.90
N ARG A 226 -12.68 28.90 25.24
CA ARG A 226 -13.84 28.57 24.42
C ARG A 226 -13.41 27.94 23.10
N VAL A 227 -14.10 26.86 22.68
CA VAL A 227 -13.90 26.26 21.37
C VAL A 227 -14.35 27.22 20.26
N ASP A 228 -13.44 27.58 19.36
CA ASP A 228 -13.68 28.50 18.24
C ASP A 228 -13.60 27.81 16.87
N ALA A 229 -12.98 26.66 16.79
CA ALA A 229 -12.88 25.91 15.55
C ALA A 229 -12.77 24.40 15.76
N MET A 230 -13.18 23.67 14.75
CA MET A 230 -12.85 22.27 14.54
C MET A 230 -11.89 22.17 13.35
N ILE A 231 -10.79 21.47 13.53
CA ILE A 231 -9.78 21.21 12.52
C ILE A 231 -9.96 19.79 12.01
N ASP A 232 -10.19 19.64 10.71
CA ASP A 232 -10.16 18.35 10.02
C ASP A 232 -8.75 18.16 9.46
N ARG A 233 -7.91 17.43 10.16
CA ARG A 233 -6.53 17.14 9.75
C ARG A 233 -6.49 15.90 8.91
N ARG A 234 -6.00 16.01 7.66
CA ARG A 234 -5.82 14.93 6.71
C ARG A 234 -4.48 15.08 6.02
N ASN A 235 -3.77 13.99 5.79
CA ASN A 235 -2.47 14.02 5.10
C ASN A 235 -1.52 15.12 5.63
N ASN A 236 -1.54 15.37 6.95
CA ASN A 236 -0.80 16.46 7.61
C ASN A 236 -1.25 17.87 7.23
N GLU A 237 -2.40 18.05 6.58
CA GLU A 237 -2.99 19.32 6.22
C GLU A 237 -4.24 19.61 7.06
N ASP A 238 -4.44 20.87 7.41
CA ASP A 238 -5.53 21.34 8.28
C ASP A 238 -6.61 22.06 7.48
N VAL A 239 -7.82 21.50 7.50
CA VAL A 239 -9.04 22.16 7.01
C VAL A 239 -9.79 22.73 8.21
N VAL A 240 -9.84 24.04 8.32
CA VAL A 240 -10.37 24.74 9.50
C VAL A 240 -11.85 25.06 9.30
N TRP A 241 -12.69 24.53 10.18
CA TRP A 241 -14.12 24.81 10.30
C TRP A 241 -14.34 25.78 11.48
N LYS A 242 -14.77 26.99 11.21
CA LYS A 242 -15.04 28.00 12.26
C LYS A 242 -16.33 27.68 13.00
N LYS A 243 -16.34 27.72 14.31
CA LYS A 243 -17.56 27.58 15.10
C LYS A 243 -18.41 28.84 14.96
N ILE A 244 -19.66 28.70 14.53
CA ILE A 244 -20.60 29.82 14.31
C ILE A 244 -21.79 29.79 15.28
N ARG A 245 -22.07 28.66 15.94
CA ARG A 245 -23.09 28.49 16.97
C ARG A 245 -22.65 27.41 17.96
#